data_f51eb31b1ccde53236e55a029fd8ca8e
#
_entry.id   f51eb31b1ccde53236e55a029fd8ca8e
#
_cell.length_a   1.000
_cell.length_b   1.000
_cell.length_c   1.000
_cell.angle_alpha   90.00
_cell.angle_beta   90.00
_cell.angle_gamma   90.00
#
_symmetry.space_group_name_H-M   'P 1'
#
loop_
_entity.id
_entity.type
_entity.pdbx_description
1 polymer ?
#
loop_
_entity_poly.entity_id
_entity_poly.type
_entity_poly.pdbx_seq_one_letter_code
_entity_poly.pdbx_strand_id
1 'polypeptide(L)'
;LRPAPTARPGHLDIPARPLGEPSALEIPIGSTGILVGAALRDDRRADPPVQRDDLVMLSLTDPQQATRIAMDTSEYYVRQLLIRAAAVGERIAIYSSQPNRWARLAQPNIAVVDRRRPAEFVPSIIVNDRPLIAPPTGLSATVITLGRAQPGGQQPDIHFQQVSRESVRISTARDTVEVAIVAFNQEQAWLGL
;
A
#
# COMPACT_ATOMS: atom_id res chain seq x y z
N LEU A 1 7.34 -11.56 -43.01
CA LEU A 1 7.60 -12.15 -41.69
C LEU A 1 7.69 -11.02 -40.67
N ARG A 2 6.68 -10.92 -39.77
CA ARG A 2 6.68 -10.00 -38.63
C ARG A 2 7.37 -10.72 -37.45
N PRO A 3 8.32 -10.08 -36.76
CA PRO A 3 8.87 -10.67 -35.55
C PRO A 3 7.81 -10.72 -34.46
N ALA A 4 7.76 -11.83 -33.73
CA ALA A 4 6.90 -12.03 -32.57
C ALA A 4 7.31 -11.08 -31.42
N PRO A 5 6.36 -10.56 -30.63
CA PRO A 5 6.69 -9.74 -29.48
C PRO A 5 7.41 -10.61 -28.44
N THR A 6 8.61 -10.19 -28.06
CA THR A 6 9.37 -10.77 -26.96
C THR A 6 8.66 -10.46 -25.64
N ALA A 7 8.11 -11.48 -25.00
CA ALA A 7 7.55 -11.40 -23.67
C ALA A 7 8.66 -10.98 -22.67
N ARG A 8 8.46 -9.91 -21.94
CA ARG A 8 9.34 -9.51 -20.84
C ARG A 8 9.13 -10.48 -19.67
N PRO A 9 10.18 -11.09 -19.12
CA PRO A 9 10.06 -11.94 -17.95
C PRO A 9 9.65 -11.11 -16.73
N GLY A 10 8.58 -11.49 -16.08
CA GLY A 10 8.12 -10.89 -14.82
C GLY A 10 6.76 -10.19 -14.86
N HIS A 11 6.07 -10.15 -15.98
CA HIS A 11 4.72 -9.58 -16.07
C HIS A 11 3.69 -10.72 -15.86
N LEU A 12 3.07 -10.75 -14.70
CA LEU A 12 1.86 -11.52 -14.46
C LEU A 12 0.68 -10.70 -14.99
N ASP A 13 0.27 -10.95 -16.23
CA ASP A 13 -1.02 -10.51 -16.74
C ASP A 13 -2.11 -11.28 -15.98
N ILE A 14 -2.68 -10.65 -14.97
CA ILE A 14 -3.91 -11.14 -14.33
C ILE A 14 -5.05 -10.50 -15.11
N PRO A 15 -5.82 -11.26 -15.90
CA PRO A 15 -6.98 -10.69 -16.58
C PRO A 15 -7.98 -10.22 -15.53
N ALA A 16 -8.20 -8.90 -15.44
CA ALA A 16 -9.28 -8.31 -14.66
C ALA A 16 -10.61 -8.80 -15.25
N ARG A 17 -11.24 -9.77 -14.59
CA ARG A 17 -12.61 -10.15 -14.91
C ARG A 17 -13.54 -9.15 -14.22
N PRO A 18 -14.48 -8.51 -14.93
CA PRO A 18 -15.43 -7.62 -14.29
C PRO A 18 -16.28 -8.43 -13.31
N LEU A 19 -16.24 -8.04 -12.04
CA LEU A 19 -17.22 -8.49 -11.05
C LEU A 19 -18.59 -8.01 -11.51
N GLY A 20 -19.51 -8.95 -11.71
CA GLY A 20 -20.83 -8.64 -12.21
C GLY A 20 -21.64 -7.78 -11.26
N GLU A 21 -22.22 -6.73 -11.83
CA GLU A 21 -23.24 -5.78 -11.36
C GLU A 21 -22.80 -4.60 -10.47
N PRO A 22 -23.53 -3.45 -10.48
CA PRO A 22 -23.01 -2.09 -10.55
C PRO A 22 -22.54 -1.48 -9.23
N SER A 23 -21.86 -2.26 -8.42
CA SER A 23 -21.11 -1.79 -7.25
C SER A 23 -19.62 -2.14 -7.35
N ALA A 24 -19.15 -2.49 -8.55
CA ALA A 24 -17.75 -2.78 -8.75
C ALA A 24 -16.93 -1.50 -8.58
N LEU A 25 -16.09 -1.49 -7.57
CA LEU A 25 -15.07 -0.49 -7.33
C LEU A 25 -14.15 -0.45 -8.56
N GLU A 26 -14.27 0.52 -9.44
CA GLU A 26 -13.28 0.82 -10.46
C GLU A 26 -12.09 1.52 -9.81
N ILE A 27 -11.21 0.72 -9.21
CA ILE A 27 -9.87 1.20 -8.86
C ILE A 27 -9.05 1.13 -10.13
N PRO A 28 -8.47 2.24 -10.62
CA PRO A 28 -7.56 2.17 -11.75
C PRO A 28 -6.35 1.32 -11.35
N ILE A 29 -6.33 0.06 -11.79
CA ILE A 29 -5.21 -0.84 -11.60
C ILE A 29 -4.15 -0.41 -12.59
N GLY A 30 -3.22 0.43 -12.14
CA GLY A 30 -1.97 0.66 -12.86
C GLY A 30 -1.18 -0.64 -12.93
N SER A 31 -0.25 -0.73 -13.88
CA SER A 31 0.60 -1.91 -14.10
C SER A 31 1.47 -2.35 -12.90
N THR A 32 1.43 -1.62 -11.80
CA THR A 32 2.17 -1.82 -10.54
C THR A 32 1.25 -1.71 -9.34
N GLY A 33 0.21 -2.56 -9.28
CA GLY A 33 -0.66 -2.64 -8.12
C GLY A 33 0.03 -3.32 -6.93
N ILE A 34 -0.21 -2.80 -5.74
CA ILE A 34 0.23 -3.40 -4.47
C ILE A 34 -0.95 -4.15 -3.88
N LEU A 35 -0.74 -5.39 -3.46
CA LEU A 35 -1.77 -6.18 -2.81
C LEU A 35 -2.14 -5.58 -1.46
N VAL A 36 -3.37 -5.11 -1.32
CA VAL A 36 -3.89 -4.49 -0.09
C VAL A 36 -4.72 -5.46 0.75
N GLY A 37 -5.24 -6.54 0.18
CA GLY A 37 -6.01 -7.55 0.89
C GLY A 37 -6.85 -8.40 -0.05
N ALA A 38 -7.85 -9.08 0.51
CA ALA A 38 -8.85 -9.83 -0.25
C ALA A 38 -10.24 -9.22 -0.04
N ALA A 39 -11.05 -9.16 -1.08
CA ALA A 39 -12.42 -8.67 -1.00
C ALA A 39 -13.23 -9.52 0.00
N LEU A 40 -13.92 -8.85 0.92
CA LEU A 40 -14.84 -9.52 1.82
C LEU A 40 -16.10 -9.88 1.02
N ARG A 41 -16.38 -11.18 0.93
CA ARG A 41 -17.63 -11.67 0.37
C ARG A 41 -18.73 -11.63 1.44
N ASP A 42 -19.88 -11.12 1.06
CA ASP A 42 -21.06 -11.04 1.93
C ASP A 42 -21.70 -12.43 2.24
N ASP A 43 -21.10 -13.48 1.69
CA ASP A 43 -21.58 -14.85 1.88
C ASP A 43 -21.20 -15.38 3.27
N ARG A 44 -22.20 -15.44 4.14
CA ARG A 44 -22.17 -16.07 5.48
C ARG A 44 -21.95 -17.60 5.46
N ARG A 45 -21.37 -18.14 4.41
CA ARG A 45 -21.01 -19.55 4.29
C ARG A 45 -19.53 -19.73 4.61
N ALA A 46 -19.27 -20.79 5.40
CA ALA A 46 -17.96 -21.18 5.92
C ALA A 46 -16.79 -20.82 5.01
N ASP A 47 -15.79 -20.12 5.59
CA ASP A 47 -14.58 -19.60 4.96
C ASP A 47 -14.04 -20.44 3.80
N PRO A 48 -14.35 -20.13 2.54
CA PRO A 48 -13.65 -20.75 1.45
C PRO A 48 -12.21 -20.19 1.44
N PRO A 49 -11.22 -21.00 1.03
CA PRO A 49 -9.85 -20.50 0.90
C PRO A 49 -9.86 -19.30 -0.05
N VAL A 50 -9.12 -18.24 0.32
CA VAL A 50 -8.93 -17.03 -0.51
C VAL A 50 -8.47 -17.44 -1.89
N GLN A 51 -9.24 -17.11 -2.92
CA GLN A 51 -8.89 -17.36 -4.31
C GLN A 51 -8.14 -16.15 -4.89
N ARG A 52 -7.39 -16.36 -5.97
CA ARG A 52 -6.70 -15.26 -6.65
C ARG A 52 -7.62 -14.13 -7.09
N ASP A 53 -8.82 -14.47 -7.49
CA ASP A 53 -9.85 -13.51 -7.94
C ASP A 53 -10.42 -12.64 -6.82
N ASP A 54 -10.14 -13.00 -5.56
CA ASP A 54 -10.56 -12.21 -4.38
C ASP A 54 -9.50 -11.17 -3.99
N LEU A 55 -8.30 -11.20 -4.57
CA LEU A 55 -7.21 -10.31 -4.21
C LEU A 55 -7.48 -8.89 -4.72
N VAL A 56 -7.36 -7.92 -3.83
CA VAL A 56 -7.53 -6.50 -4.14
C VAL A 56 -6.16 -5.85 -4.27
N MET A 57 -5.92 -5.29 -5.45
CA MET A 57 -4.69 -4.58 -5.78
C MET A 57 -4.98 -3.08 -5.85
N LEU A 58 -4.07 -2.26 -5.35
CA LEU A 58 -4.20 -0.80 -5.37
C LEU A 58 -2.87 -0.17 -5.82
N SER A 59 -2.93 0.79 -6.75
CA SER A 59 -1.78 1.65 -7.02
C SER A 59 -1.70 2.71 -5.92
N LEU A 60 -0.58 2.74 -5.19
CA LEU A 60 -0.32 3.76 -4.17
C LEU A 60 0.40 4.98 -4.75
N THR A 61 0.99 4.86 -5.94
CA THR A 61 1.77 5.91 -6.57
C THR A 61 1.14 6.34 -7.88
N ASP A 62 1.11 7.64 -8.12
CA ASP A 62 0.77 8.24 -9.40
C ASP A 62 2.01 9.01 -9.90
N PRO A 63 2.57 8.66 -11.08
CA PRO A 63 3.75 9.36 -11.59
C PRO A 63 3.46 10.80 -11.98
N GLN A 64 2.20 11.20 -12.14
CA GLN A 64 1.80 12.53 -12.58
C GLN A 64 1.44 13.47 -11.44
N GLN A 65 1.07 12.94 -10.26
CA GLN A 65 0.65 13.75 -9.12
C GLN A 65 1.03 13.13 -7.78
N ALA A 66 1.26 13.98 -6.80
CA ALA A 66 1.46 13.55 -5.43
C ALA A 66 0.15 12.99 -4.85
N THR A 67 0.20 11.81 -4.24
CA THR A 67 -0.93 11.17 -3.58
C THR A 67 -0.76 11.24 -2.07
N ARG A 68 -1.83 11.56 -1.35
CA ARG A 68 -1.84 11.58 0.12
C ARG A 68 -2.65 10.42 0.64
N ILE A 69 -2.02 9.63 1.50
CA ILE A 69 -2.62 8.44 2.10
C ILE A 69 -2.60 8.63 3.63
N ALA A 70 -3.74 8.43 4.28
CA ALA A 70 -3.81 8.31 5.72
C ALA A 70 -4.02 6.85 6.12
N MET A 71 -3.25 6.36 7.11
CA MET A 71 -3.35 5.01 7.62
C MET A 71 -3.62 5.00 9.11
N ASP A 72 -4.88 4.81 9.50
CA ASP A 72 -5.32 4.53 10.87
C ASP A 72 -5.47 3.01 11.05
N THR A 73 -4.35 2.31 10.95
CA THR A 73 -4.27 0.85 10.96
C THR A 73 -3.19 0.36 11.92
N SER A 74 -3.18 -0.95 12.17
CA SER A 74 -2.11 -1.58 12.95
C SER A 74 -0.76 -1.42 12.25
N GLU A 75 0.31 -1.32 13.05
CA GLU A 75 1.67 -1.30 12.54
C GLU A 75 1.99 -2.52 11.68
N TYR A 76 1.44 -3.67 12.06
CA TYR A 76 1.55 -4.91 11.30
C TYR A 76 1.10 -4.72 9.84
N TYR A 77 -0.09 -4.17 9.64
CA TYR A 77 -0.61 -3.94 8.29
C TYR A 77 0.20 -2.88 7.52
N VAL A 78 0.65 -1.82 8.20
CA VAL A 78 1.55 -0.82 7.59
C VAL A 78 2.82 -1.48 7.09
N ARG A 79 3.49 -2.27 7.94
CA ARG A 79 4.72 -2.99 7.57
C ARG A 79 4.50 -3.91 6.38
N GLN A 80 3.41 -4.66 6.40
CA GLN A 80 3.04 -5.56 5.31
C GLN A 80 2.89 -4.81 3.99
N LEU A 81 2.17 -3.68 3.99
CA LEU A 81 1.98 -2.86 2.81
C LEU A 81 3.30 -2.30 2.26
N LEU A 82 4.19 -1.84 3.15
CA LEU A 82 5.49 -1.30 2.75
C LEU A 82 6.42 -2.38 2.15
N ILE A 83 6.41 -3.60 2.70
CA ILE A 83 7.18 -4.72 2.13
C ILE A 83 6.66 -5.06 0.73
N ARG A 84 5.34 -5.09 0.54
CA ARG A 84 4.73 -5.36 -0.75
C ARG A 84 5.01 -4.27 -1.77
N ALA A 85 4.98 -3.00 -1.34
CA ALA A 85 5.35 -1.87 -2.17
C ALA A 85 6.83 -1.97 -2.61
N ALA A 86 7.72 -2.31 -1.69
CA ALA A 86 9.13 -2.51 -2.00
C ALA A 86 9.35 -3.70 -2.96
N ALA A 87 8.58 -4.78 -2.82
CA ALA A 87 8.69 -5.95 -3.69
C ALA A 87 8.29 -5.66 -5.14
N VAL A 88 7.43 -4.68 -5.39
CA VAL A 88 7.09 -4.22 -6.74
C VAL A 88 8.00 -3.08 -7.25
N GLY A 89 9.04 -2.75 -6.50
CA GLY A 89 10.08 -1.81 -6.94
C GLY A 89 9.92 -0.38 -6.43
N GLU A 90 8.96 -0.11 -5.55
CA GLU A 90 8.82 1.22 -4.94
C GLU A 90 10.01 1.53 -4.03
N ARG A 91 10.43 2.81 -4.03
CA ARG A 91 11.49 3.32 -3.17
C ARG A 91 10.88 4.10 -2.01
N ILE A 92 11.11 3.62 -0.80
CA ILE A 92 10.39 4.06 0.39
C ILE A 92 11.34 4.75 1.37
N ALA A 93 11.00 5.96 1.80
CA ALA A 93 11.69 6.65 2.89
C ALA A 93 10.76 6.78 4.10
N ILE A 94 11.15 6.21 5.23
CA ILE A 94 10.37 6.24 6.48
C ILE A 94 10.95 7.31 7.41
N TYR A 95 10.21 8.37 7.64
CA TYR A 95 10.53 9.44 8.58
C TYR A 95 9.87 9.16 9.92
N SER A 96 10.65 8.73 10.90
CA SER A 96 10.13 8.36 12.23
C SER A 96 10.92 9.01 13.37
N SER A 97 10.23 9.31 14.47
CA SER A 97 10.87 9.68 15.74
C SER A 97 11.44 8.48 16.48
N GLN A 98 11.03 7.28 16.07
CA GLN A 98 11.46 6.01 16.64
C GLN A 98 12.05 5.11 15.53
N PRO A 99 13.22 5.43 14.96
CA PRO A 99 13.77 4.71 13.83
C PRO A 99 14.00 3.22 14.12
N ASN A 100 14.31 2.85 15.36
CA ASN A 100 14.48 1.46 15.76
C ASN A 100 13.22 0.59 15.55
N ARG A 101 12.05 1.21 15.63
CA ARG A 101 10.77 0.56 15.36
C ARG A 101 10.67 0.01 13.93
N TRP A 102 11.32 0.70 12.99
CA TRP A 102 11.30 0.38 11.57
C TRP A 102 12.57 -0.31 11.06
N ALA A 103 13.58 -0.47 11.91
CA ALA A 103 14.90 -0.95 11.51
C ALA A 103 14.87 -2.30 10.76
N ARG A 104 13.94 -3.18 11.10
CA ARG A 104 13.79 -4.49 10.43
C ARG A 104 13.33 -4.40 8.98
N LEU A 105 12.71 -3.28 8.57
CA LEU A 105 12.28 -3.05 7.20
C LEU A 105 13.40 -2.51 6.31
N ALA A 106 14.53 -2.08 6.90
CA ALA A 106 15.63 -1.48 6.15
C ALA A 106 16.19 -2.47 5.11
N GLN A 107 16.17 -2.07 3.86
CA GLN A 107 16.67 -2.82 2.70
C GLN A 107 17.04 -1.81 1.59
N PRO A 108 17.66 -2.22 0.46
CA PRO A 108 18.15 -1.29 -0.53
C PRO A 108 17.15 -0.26 -1.05
N ASN A 109 15.86 -0.59 -1.07
CA ASN A 109 14.79 0.30 -1.49
C ASN A 109 13.87 0.79 -0.36
N ILE A 110 14.18 0.48 0.91
CA ILE A 110 13.53 1.06 2.08
C ILE A 110 14.59 1.69 3.00
N ALA A 111 14.58 3.01 3.10
CA ALA A 111 15.43 3.76 4.01
C ALA A 111 14.63 4.21 5.24
N VAL A 112 15.17 3.93 6.43
CA VAL A 112 14.69 4.53 7.67
C VAL A 112 15.50 5.80 7.90
N VAL A 113 14.83 6.94 7.77
CA VAL A 113 15.47 8.27 7.76
C VAL A 113 15.45 8.86 9.15
N ASP A 114 16.62 9.28 9.60
CA ASP A 114 16.75 10.15 10.77
C ASP A 114 17.42 11.49 10.37
N ARG A 115 17.61 12.39 11.34
CA ARG A 115 18.25 13.70 11.07
C ARG A 115 19.67 13.60 10.52
N ARG A 116 20.36 12.47 10.72
CA ARG A 116 21.77 12.26 10.38
C ARG A 116 21.96 11.40 9.12
N ARG A 117 20.93 10.67 8.73
CA ARG A 117 20.96 9.73 7.60
C ARG A 117 19.80 10.00 6.66
N PRO A 118 19.94 10.89 5.68
CA PRO A 118 18.97 11.05 4.62
C PRO A 118 18.89 9.79 3.77
N ALA A 119 17.81 9.63 3.02
CA ALA A 119 17.73 8.56 2.03
C ALA A 119 18.76 8.81 0.91
N GLU A 120 19.45 7.76 0.49
CA GLU A 120 20.45 7.80 -0.58
C GLU A 120 19.81 7.83 -1.98
N PHE A 121 18.50 7.73 -2.04
CA PHE A 121 17.70 7.71 -3.27
C PHE A 121 16.54 8.68 -3.20
N VAL A 122 15.97 9.03 -4.36
CA VAL A 122 14.71 9.77 -4.43
C VAL A 122 13.56 8.80 -4.17
N PRO A 123 12.79 8.97 -3.06
CA PRO A 123 11.70 8.07 -2.75
C PRO A 123 10.48 8.31 -3.65
N SER A 124 9.79 7.25 -4.05
CA SER A 124 8.45 7.30 -4.63
C SER A 124 7.36 7.32 -3.55
N ILE A 125 7.66 6.74 -2.38
CA ILE A 125 6.79 6.73 -1.21
C ILE A 125 7.53 7.31 0.00
N ILE A 126 6.89 8.27 0.67
CA ILE A 126 7.35 8.84 1.94
C ILE A 126 6.38 8.41 3.03
N VAL A 127 6.87 7.69 4.04
CA VAL A 127 6.09 7.36 5.23
C VAL A 127 6.39 8.37 6.32
N ASN A 128 5.36 9.08 6.77
CA ASN A 128 5.44 10.05 7.85
C ASN A 128 4.85 9.46 9.14
N ASP A 129 5.74 8.94 9.99
CA ASP A 129 5.44 8.49 11.35
C ASP A 129 5.59 9.64 12.36
N ARG A 130 5.69 10.88 11.85
CA ARG A 130 5.79 12.11 12.63
C ARG A 130 4.77 13.13 12.08
N PRO A 131 3.52 13.09 12.52
CA PRO A 131 2.47 13.97 11.98
C PRO A 131 2.78 15.47 12.13
N LEU A 132 3.74 15.84 12.97
CA LEU A 132 4.16 17.23 13.22
C LEU A 132 5.29 17.74 12.30
N ILE A 133 5.89 16.88 11.47
CA ILE A 133 6.94 17.28 10.55
C ILE A 133 6.42 17.12 9.14
N ALA A 134 6.26 18.24 8.43
CA ALA A 134 5.92 18.18 7.01
C ALA A 134 6.99 17.39 6.24
N PRO A 135 6.60 16.43 5.40
CA PRO A 135 7.54 15.76 4.52
C PRO A 135 8.18 16.79 3.58
N PRO A 136 9.38 16.51 3.02
CA PRO A 136 10.02 17.41 2.07
C PRO A 136 9.05 17.72 0.92
N THR A 137 8.80 19.02 0.71
CA THR A 137 7.96 19.51 -0.37
C THR A 137 8.70 19.48 -1.70
N GLY A 138 7.99 19.26 -2.80
CA GLY A 138 8.55 19.36 -4.17
C GLY A 138 8.82 18.03 -4.86
N LEU A 139 8.46 16.91 -4.25
CA LEU A 139 8.55 15.60 -4.88
C LEU A 139 7.15 15.13 -5.31
N SER A 140 7.03 14.56 -6.50
CA SER A 140 5.83 13.84 -6.97
C SER A 140 5.72 12.48 -6.24
N ALA A 141 5.96 12.48 -4.94
CA ALA A 141 5.95 11.27 -4.13
C ALA A 141 4.60 11.09 -3.44
N THR A 142 4.23 9.84 -3.24
CA THR A 142 3.12 9.50 -2.38
C THR A 142 3.52 9.70 -0.92
N VAL A 143 2.70 10.40 -0.16
CA VAL A 143 2.91 10.62 1.27
C VAL A 143 1.93 9.80 2.07
N ILE A 144 2.43 8.83 2.84
CA ILE A 144 1.65 8.03 3.80
C ILE A 144 1.84 8.62 5.18
N THR A 145 0.76 9.12 5.78
CA THR A 145 0.75 9.60 7.17
C THR A 145 0.14 8.54 8.06
N LEU A 146 0.85 8.17 9.13
CA LEU A 146 0.40 7.17 10.09
C LEU A 146 -0.41 7.81 11.22
N GLY A 147 -1.49 7.12 11.64
CA GLY A 147 -2.41 7.57 12.67
C GLY A 147 -3.63 8.29 12.11
N ARG A 148 -4.48 8.77 13.02
CA ARG A 148 -5.73 9.46 12.65
C ARG A 148 -5.45 10.74 11.90
N ALA A 149 -6.23 10.99 10.87
CA ALA A 149 -6.25 12.28 10.19
C ALA A 149 -6.53 13.39 11.20
N GLN A 150 -5.69 14.45 11.21
CA GLN A 150 -5.89 15.57 12.12
C GLN A 150 -7.11 16.39 11.69
N PRO A 151 -7.96 16.81 12.64
CA PRO A 151 -9.05 17.76 12.35
C PRO A 151 -8.49 19.05 11.74
N GLY A 152 -9.00 19.46 10.59
CA GLY A 152 -8.53 20.65 9.86
C GLY A 152 -7.30 20.46 8.97
N GLY A 153 -6.74 19.24 8.90
CA GLY A 153 -5.71 18.89 7.93
C GLY A 153 -6.27 18.72 6.51
N GLN A 154 -5.37 18.68 5.53
CA GLN A 154 -5.77 18.34 4.16
C GLN A 154 -6.35 16.93 4.11
N GLN A 155 -7.51 16.78 3.46
CA GLN A 155 -8.16 15.49 3.30
C GLN A 155 -7.25 14.54 2.49
N PRO A 156 -7.04 13.30 2.93
CA PRO A 156 -6.28 12.33 2.18
C PRO A 156 -7.04 11.88 0.92
N ASP A 157 -6.30 11.56 -0.13
CA ASP A 157 -6.86 10.99 -1.36
C ASP A 157 -7.33 9.54 -1.12
N ILE A 158 -6.60 8.82 -0.25
CA ILE A 158 -6.90 7.45 0.17
C ILE A 158 -6.79 7.35 1.68
N HIS A 159 -7.80 6.76 2.31
CA HIS A 159 -7.82 6.52 3.76
C HIS A 159 -7.96 5.03 4.05
N PHE A 160 -7.00 4.48 4.80
CA PHE A 160 -7.04 3.13 5.34
C PHE A 160 -7.44 3.19 6.81
N GLN A 161 -8.50 2.49 7.18
CA GLN A 161 -9.01 2.43 8.54
C GLN A 161 -9.12 0.98 9.00
N GLN A 162 -8.47 0.63 10.11
CA GLN A 162 -8.64 -0.68 10.72
C GLN A 162 -10.06 -0.83 11.24
N VAL A 163 -10.80 -1.83 10.76
CA VAL A 163 -12.16 -2.13 11.19
C VAL A 163 -12.16 -3.25 12.24
N SER A 164 -11.33 -4.26 12.02
CA SER A 164 -11.13 -5.37 12.94
C SER A 164 -9.66 -5.79 12.96
N ARG A 165 -9.34 -6.86 13.69
CA ARG A 165 -7.98 -7.45 13.64
C ARG A 165 -7.64 -8.00 12.25
N GLU A 166 -8.66 -8.36 11.47
CA GLU A 166 -8.55 -9.11 10.22
C GLU A 166 -9.02 -8.31 9.01
N SER A 167 -9.55 -7.09 9.21
CA SER A 167 -10.05 -6.28 8.10
C SER A 167 -9.68 -4.81 8.18
N VAL A 168 -9.55 -4.22 6.99
CA VAL A 168 -9.25 -2.80 6.77
C VAL A 168 -10.26 -2.25 5.77
N ARG A 169 -10.81 -1.07 6.08
CA ARG A 169 -11.61 -0.28 5.16
C ARG A 169 -10.72 0.69 4.42
N ILE A 170 -10.84 0.71 3.11
CA ILE A 170 -10.12 1.61 2.21
C ILE A 170 -11.15 2.54 1.58
N SER A 171 -10.99 3.84 1.79
CA SER A 171 -11.89 4.86 1.27
C SER A 171 -11.13 5.83 0.37
N THR A 172 -11.73 6.17 -0.76
CA THR A 172 -11.30 7.24 -1.66
C THR A 172 -12.40 8.30 -1.73
N ALA A 173 -12.22 9.36 -2.52
CA ALA A 173 -13.25 10.36 -2.74
C ALA A 173 -14.53 9.79 -3.41
N ARG A 174 -14.44 8.64 -4.08
CA ARG A 174 -15.53 8.05 -4.87
C ARG A 174 -16.11 6.79 -4.24
N ASP A 175 -15.25 5.97 -3.64
CA ASP A 175 -15.57 4.60 -3.29
C ASP A 175 -15.01 4.20 -1.93
N THR A 176 -15.65 3.19 -1.33
CA THR A 176 -15.19 2.57 -0.10
C THR A 176 -15.30 1.06 -0.24
N VAL A 177 -14.22 0.35 0.09
CA VAL A 177 -14.16 -1.11 0.11
C VAL A 177 -13.64 -1.59 1.46
N GLU A 178 -14.12 -2.71 1.93
CA GLU A 178 -13.54 -3.42 3.07
C GLU A 178 -12.86 -4.69 2.59
N VAL A 179 -11.61 -4.88 3.02
CA VAL A 179 -10.77 -6.01 2.63
C VAL A 179 -10.31 -6.79 3.85
N ALA A 180 -10.25 -8.11 3.72
CA ALA A 180 -9.59 -8.96 4.68
C ALA A 180 -8.07 -8.80 4.56
N ILE A 181 -7.37 -8.78 5.70
CA ILE A 181 -5.92 -8.78 5.73
C ILE A 181 -5.42 -10.19 5.38
N VAL A 182 -4.66 -10.29 4.29
CA VAL A 182 -4.06 -11.55 3.84
C VAL A 182 -2.59 -11.55 4.23
N ALA A 183 -2.14 -12.58 4.92
CA ALA A 183 -0.75 -12.77 5.31
C ALA A 183 -0.11 -13.92 4.51
N PHE A 184 1.12 -13.73 4.05
CA PHE A 184 1.92 -14.77 3.42
C PHE A 184 3.08 -15.18 4.33
N ASN A 185 3.40 -16.47 4.35
CA ASN A 185 4.51 -16.99 5.17
C ASN A 185 5.85 -16.31 4.87
N GLN A 186 6.06 -15.91 3.62
CA GLN A 186 7.28 -15.22 3.19
C GLN A 186 7.45 -13.83 3.81
N GLU A 187 6.34 -13.18 4.19
CA GLU A 187 6.35 -11.85 4.82
C GLU A 187 6.70 -11.90 6.31
N GLN A 188 6.48 -13.04 6.97
CA GLN A 188 6.63 -13.18 8.43
C GLN A 188 8.05 -12.87 8.91
N ALA A 189 9.08 -13.23 8.15
CA ALA A 189 10.47 -12.94 8.48
C ALA A 189 10.74 -11.42 8.64
N TRP A 190 10.01 -10.58 7.91
CA TRP A 190 10.13 -9.11 7.91
C TRP A 190 9.19 -8.46 8.92
N LEU A 191 8.07 -9.09 9.21
CA LEU A 191 7.05 -8.55 10.11
C LEU A 191 7.39 -8.72 11.59
N GLY A 192 8.32 -9.63 11.92
CA GLY A 192 8.84 -9.79 13.26
C GLY A 192 7.91 -10.57 14.21
N LEU A 193 7.15 -11.51 13.63
CA LEU A 193 6.36 -12.49 14.38
C LEU A 193 7.21 -13.72 14.71
#